data_00a3e28937e231eef7334dceda8fd897
#
_entry.id   00a3e28937e231eef7334dceda8fd897
#
_cell.length_a   1.000
_cell.length_b   1.000
_cell.length_c   1.000
_cell.angle_alpha   90.00
_cell.angle_beta   90.00
_cell.angle_gamma   90.00
#
_symmetry.space_group_name_H-M   'P 1'
#
loop_
_entity.id
_entity.type
_entity.pdbx_description
1 polymer ?
#
loop_
_entity_poly.entity_id
_entity_poly.type
_entity_poly.pdbx_seq_one_letter_code
_entity_poly.pdbx_strand_id
1 'polypeptide(L)'
;MPDLRALVTIFLLGGLLLAGSAAVVVAEDEAKPVERVYATAPDAPAKQSLAEVEAKSAGCRGCHTRSDHATMHANPGVVLGCTDCHGGDASVLAPAGAAPADAAHGPVNDAYRSARERAHVLPRFPAQWHYPSAANPERSYTLLNREAPEYIRFINPGDLRAARAACGACHLPIIQASERSLM
;
A
#
# COMPACT_ATOMS: atom_id res chain seq x y z
N MET A 1 -23.80 46.70 43.67
CA MET A 1 -23.70 45.25 44.02
C MET A 1 -24.22 44.48 42.81
N PRO A 2 -23.46 43.61 42.22
CA PRO A 2 -23.96 42.82 41.09
C PRO A 2 -25.08 41.92 41.56
N ASP A 3 -26.10 41.81 40.72
CA ASP A 3 -27.29 41.01 41.02
C ASP A 3 -26.92 39.52 41.05
N LEU A 4 -27.11 38.89 42.21
CA LEU A 4 -26.77 37.47 42.44
C LEU A 4 -27.48 36.53 41.44
N ARG A 5 -28.64 36.94 40.94
CA ARG A 5 -29.38 36.17 39.93
C ARG A 5 -28.70 36.16 38.56
N ALA A 6 -28.05 37.28 38.17
CA ALA A 6 -27.29 37.40 36.94
C ALA A 6 -26.01 36.54 36.98
N LEU A 7 -25.34 36.49 38.12
CA LEU A 7 -24.17 35.64 38.33
C LEU A 7 -24.49 34.15 38.25
N VAL A 8 -25.59 33.72 38.89
CA VAL A 8 -26.02 32.30 38.84
C VAL A 8 -26.41 31.89 37.41
N THR A 9 -27.05 32.77 36.65
CA THR A 9 -27.44 32.47 35.26
C THR A 9 -26.21 32.34 34.35
N ILE A 10 -25.18 33.18 34.53
CA ILE A 10 -23.94 33.12 33.78
C ILE A 10 -23.17 31.81 34.10
N PHE A 11 -23.14 31.38 35.35
CA PHE A 11 -22.50 30.12 35.74
C PHE A 11 -23.25 28.89 35.22
N LEU A 12 -24.58 28.90 35.21
CA LEU A 12 -25.36 27.81 34.68
C LEU A 12 -25.25 27.68 33.13
N LEU A 13 -25.23 28.83 32.42
CA LEU A 13 -25.03 28.83 30.96
C LEU A 13 -23.58 28.46 30.58
N GLY A 14 -22.58 28.94 31.34
CA GLY A 14 -21.19 28.57 31.15
C GLY A 14 -20.92 27.08 31.41
N GLY A 15 -21.55 26.50 32.43
CA GLY A 15 -21.48 25.06 32.71
C GLY A 15 -22.12 24.21 31.64
N LEU A 16 -23.20 24.64 31.02
CA LEU A 16 -23.88 23.93 29.96
C LEU A 16 -23.08 23.93 28.64
N LEU A 17 -22.33 25.01 28.38
CA LEU A 17 -21.42 25.10 27.21
C LEU A 17 -20.17 24.22 27.36
N LEU A 18 -19.69 23.99 28.57
CA LEU A 18 -18.54 23.11 28.82
C LEU A 18 -18.92 21.61 28.82
N ALA A 19 -20.17 21.27 29.10
CA ALA A 19 -20.64 19.90 29.04
C ALA A 19 -20.89 19.38 27.60
N GLY A 20 -20.93 20.30 26.61
CA GLY A 20 -21.22 19.99 25.20
C GLY A 20 -20.02 19.51 24.38
N SER A 21 -18.81 19.57 24.94
CA SER A 21 -17.60 19.06 24.28
C SER A 21 -17.27 17.63 24.71
N ALA A 22 -18.28 16.75 24.78
CA ALA A 22 -18.03 15.34 24.70
C ALA A 22 -17.50 15.10 23.29
N ALA A 23 -16.18 15.00 23.14
CA ALA A 23 -15.57 14.47 21.95
C ALA A 23 -16.27 13.14 21.68
N VAL A 24 -17.04 13.08 20.60
CA VAL A 24 -17.48 11.82 20.06
C VAL A 24 -16.21 11.11 19.66
N VAL A 25 -15.64 10.33 20.57
CA VAL A 25 -14.68 9.30 20.22
C VAL A 25 -15.51 8.36 19.37
N VAL A 26 -15.50 8.58 18.06
CA VAL A 26 -15.94 7.60 17.11
C VAL A 26 -15.03 6.42 17.39
N ALA A 27 -15.56 5.41 18.07
CA ALA A 27 -14.90 4.13 18.18
C ALA A 27 -14.61 3.74 16.73
N GLU A 28 -13.35 3.76 16.35
CA GLU A 28 -12.94 3.27 15.04
C GLU A 28 -13.42 1.83 15.02
N ASP A 29 -14.36 1.55 14.12
CA ASP A 29 -14.83 0.19 13.91
C ASP A 29 -13.58 -0.60 13.53
N GLU A 30 -13.10 -1.42 14.45
CA GLU A 30 -11.79 -2.05 14.34
C GLU A 30 -11.88 -3.03 13.19
N ALA A 31 -11.38 -2.61 12.02
CA ALA A 31 -11.46 -3.40 10.80
C ALA A 31 -10.90 -4.80 11.08
N LYS A 32 -11.72 -5.82 10.82
CA LYS A 32 -11.33 -7.21 11.04
C LYS A 32 -10.37 -7.67 9.93
N PRO A 33 -9.30 -8.39 10.29
CA PRO A 33 -8.40 -8.95 9.30
C PRO A 33 -9.11 -10.05 8.50
N VAL A 34 -8.78 -10.11 7.22
CA VAL A 34 -9.11 -11.24 6.36
C VAL A 34 -7.92 -12.22 6.42
N GLU A 35 -8.22 -13.48 6.71
CA GLU A 35 -7.20 -14.53 6.69
C GLU A 35 -6.66 -14.71 5.27
N ARG A 36 -5.33 -14.67 5.13
CA ARG A 36 -4.65 -14.81 3.84
C ARG A 36 -3.38 -15.64 3.98
N VAL A 37 -3.13 -16.45 2.97
CA VAL A 37 -1.84 -17.14 2.82
C VAL A 37 -1.01 -16.35 1.82
N TYR A 38 0.14 -15.86 2.25
CA TYR A 38 1.04 -15.09 1.42
C TYR A 38 2.17 -15.98 0.89
N ALA A 39 2.44 -15.88 -0.40
CA ALA A 39 3.65 -16.41 -1.00
C ALA A 39 4.75 -15.35 -0.87
N THR A 40 5.77 -15.64 -0.10
CA THR A 40 6.93 -14.75 0.04
C THR A 40 7.74 -14.75 -1.26
N ALA A 41 7.79 -13.60 -1.92
CA ALA A 41 8.60 -13.45 -3.11
C ALA A 41 10.10 -13.48 -2.75
N PRO A 42 10.96 -14.10 -3.57
CA PRO A 42 12.40 -14.07 -3.37
C PRO A 42 12.95 -12.65 -3.29
N ASP A 43 14.11 -12.51 -2.67
CA ASP A 43 14.84 -11.24 -2.69
C ASP A 43 15.23 -10.89 -4.13
N ALA A 44 15.20 -9.59 -4.45
CA ALA A 44 15.60 -9.11 -5.76
C ALA A 44 17.08 -9.44 -6.01
N PRO A 45 17.44 -10.03 -7.16
CA PRO A 45 18.82 -10.41 -7.44
C PRO A 45 19.65 -9.20 -7.90
N ALA A 46 20.96 -9.23 -7.62
CA ALA A 46 21.88 -8.23 -8.15
C ALA A 46 22.12 -8.40 -9.67
N LYS A 47 21.90 -9.58 -10.20
CA LYS A 47 22.09 -9.93 -11.62
C LYS A 47 21.12 -10.99 -12.04
N GLN A 48 20.59 -10.86 -13.25
CA GLN A 48 19.74 -11.88 -13.89
C GLN A 48 19.73 -11.69 -15.41
N SER A 49 19.21 -12.66 -16.13
CA SER A 49 19.05 -12.60 -17.57
C SER A 49 17.81 -11.79 -17.97
N LEU A 50 17.77 -11.28 -19.19
CA LEU A 50 16.58 -10.64 -19.75
C LEU A 50 15.37 -11.58 -19.83
N ALA A 51 15.60 -12.88 -20.05
CA ALA A 51 14.53 -13.86 -20.04
C ALA A 51 13.87 -14.01 -18.66
N GLU A 52 14.65 -13.97 -17.58
CA GLU A 52 14.13 -13.97 -16.21
C GLU A 52 13.33 -12.70 -15.91
N VAL A 53 13.84 -11.53 -16.35
CA VAL A 53 13.12 -10.25 -16.22
C VAL A 53 11.79 -10.28 -16.94
N GLU A 54 11.77 -10.82 -18.17
CA GLU A 54 10.54 -10.96 -18.94
C GLU A 54 9.53 -11.86 -18.21
N ALA A 55 9.97 -13.01 -17.73
CA ALA A 55 9.11 -13.93 -16.96
C ALA A 55 8.54 -13.28 -15.70
N LYS A 56 9.32 -12.44 -15.03
CA LYS A 56 8.94 -11.71 -13.81
C LYS A 56 8.10 -10.43 -14.06
N SER A 57 7.79 -10.14 -15.32
CA SER A 57 7.11 -8.89 -15.70
C SER A 57 5.92 -9.12 -16.64
N ALA A 58 5.85 -10.23 -17.35
CA ALA A 58 4.95 -10.44 -18.48
C ALA A 58 3.47 -10.19 -18.14
N GLY A 59 2.95 -10.82 -17.08
CA GLY A 59 1.57 -10.64 -16.64
C GLY A 59 1.30 -9.22 -16.14
N CYS A 60 2.25 -8.65 -15.42
CA CYS A 60 2.13 -7.28 -14.89
C CYS A 60 1.98 -6.26 -16.02
N ARG A 61 2.86 -6.31 -17.03
CA ARG A 61 2.82 -5.40 -18.18
C ARG A 61 1.58 -5.56 -19.05
N GLY A 62 0.98 -6.75 -19.06
CA GLY A 62 -0.27 -6.99 -19.75
C GLY A 62 -1.44 -6.14 -19.24
N CYS A 63 -1.41 -5.77 -17.96
CA CYS A 63 -2.40 -4.89 -17.33
C CYS A 63 -1.85 -3.48 -17.09
N HIS A 64 -0.58 -3.34 -16.67
CA HIS A 64 0.06 -2.05 -16.36
C HIS A 64 0.74 -1.44 -17.59
N THR A 65 -0.04 -1.14 -18.62
CA THR A 65 0.47 -0.68 -19.91
C THR A 65 1.06 0.73 -19.92
N ARG A 66 0.80 1.54 -18.91
CA ARG A 66 1.28 2.92 -18.79
C ARG A 66 2.21 3.17 -17.61
N SER A 67 2.37 2.21 -16.72
CA SER A 67 3.17 2.37 -15.50
C SER A 67 4.57 1.78 -15.61
N ASP A 68 4.91 1.19 -16.75
CA ASP A 68 6.19 0.56 -17.00
C ASP A 68 7.25 1.58 -17.43
N HIS A 69 7.48 2.58 -16.59
CA HIS A 69 8.58 3.53 -16.77
C HIS A 69 9.80 3.07 -15.96
N ALA A 70 10.97 3.05 -16.60
CA ALA A 70 12.25 2.82 -15.95
C ALA A 70 12.67 4.01 -15.06
N THR A 71 11.78 4.43 -14.13
CA THR A 71 11.94 5.66 -13.35
C THR A 71 12.90 5.53 -12.19
N MET A 72 13.02 4.32 -11.63
CA MET A 72 13.92 4.07 -10.49
C MET A 72 15.35 3.75 -10.93
N HIS A 73 15.50 3.11 -12.08
CA HIS A 73 16.78 2.66 -12.60
C HIS A 73 16.90 2.96 -14.10
N ALA A 74 17.28 4.18 -14.42
CA ALA A 74 17.53 4.58 -15.83
C ALA A 74 18.80 3.93 -16.44
N ASN A 75 19.67 3.32 -15.60
CA ASN A 75 20.87 2.65 -16.06
C ASN A 75 20.51 1.29 -16.67
N PRO A 76 20.82 1.04 -17.96
CA PRO A 76 20.52 -0.22 -18.64
C PRO A 76 21.28 -1.45 -18.08
N GLY A 77 22.29 -1.23 -17.23
CA GLY A 77 22.96 -2.31 -16.49
C GLY A 77 22.15 -2.86 -15.32
N VAL A 78 21.08 -2.19 -14.92
CA VAL A 78 20.16 -2.68 -13.87
C VAL A 78 19.01 -3.41 -14.56
N VAL A 79 18.99 -4.73 -14.39
CA VAL A 79 18.07 -5.62 -15.10
C VAL A 79 17.19 -6.29 -14.05
N LEU A 80 15.98 -5.73 -13.81
CA LEU A 80 15.01 -6.18 -12.81
C LEU A 80 13.62 -6.34 -13.41
N GLY A 81 12.88 -7.36 -12.97
CA GLY A 81 11.48 -7.56 -13.32
C GLY A 81 10.53 -6.94 -12.27
N CYS A 82 9.26 -6.79 -12.60
CA CYS A 82 8.27 -6.16 -11.72
C CYS A 82 8.19 -6.87 -10.36
N THR A 83 8.20 -8.21 -10.35
CA THR A 83 8.09 -8.99 -9.12
C THR A 83 9.37 -9.00 -8.28
N ASP A 84 10.52 -8.61 -8.83
CA ASP A 84 11.74 -8.45 -8.04
C ASP A 84 11.59 -7.33 -6.99
N CYS A 85 10.90 -6.25 -7.34
CA CYS A 85 10.60 -5.19 -6.40
C CYS A 85 9.30 -5.44 -5.64
N HIS A 86 8.21 -5.72 -6.36
CA HIS A 86 6.86 -5.74 -5.81
C HIS A 86 6.40 -7.11 -5.30
N GLY A 87 7.02 -8.22 -5.72
CA GLY A 87 6.41 -9.53 -5.52
C GLY A 87 5.15 -9.70 -6.38
N GLY A 88 4.19 -10.48 -5.90
CA GLY A 88 3.01 -10.83 -6.68
C GLY A 88 3.27 -11.95 -7.69
N ASP A 89 2.34 -12.17 -8.61
CA ASP A 89 2.41 -13.27 -9.58
C ASP A 89 2.36 -12.76 -11.03
N ALA A 90 3.53 -12.67 -11.66
CA ALA A 90 3.68 -12.26 -13.05
C ALA A 90 3.24 -13.32 -14.08
N SER A 91 2.89 -14.54 -13.66
CA SER A 91 2.39 -15.59 -14.53
C SER A 91 0.91 -15.41 -14.89
N VAL A 92 0.20 -14.60 -14.12
CA VAL A 92 -1.21 -14.26 -14.34
C VAL A 92 -1.33 -13.26 -15.48
N LEU A 93 -1.79 -13.70 -16.63
CA LEU A 93 -1.97 -12.86 -17.80
C LEU A 93 -3.30 -12.09 -17.76
N ALA A 94 -3.33 -10.92 -18.39
CA ALA A 94 -4.55 -10.17 -18.60
C ALA A 94 -5.53 -11.01 -19.44
N PRO A 95 -6.83 -11.09 -19.07
CA PRO A 95 -7.84 -11.76 -19.88
C PRO A 95 -7.96 -11.09 -21.26
N ALA A 96 -8.27 -11.88 -22.29
CA ALA A 96 -8.52 -11.35 -23.62
C ALA A 96 -9.67 -10.30 -23.57
N GLY A 97 -9.45 -9.15 -24.16
CA GLY A 97 -10.40 -8.04 -24.11
C GLY A 97 -10.44 -7.30 -22.76
N ALA A 98 -9.49 -7.55 -21.86
CA ALA A 98 -9.35 -6.74 -20.64
C ALA A 98 -9.05 -5.30 -21.02
N ALA A 99 -9.73 -4.38 -20.37
CA ALA A 99 -9.40 -2.95 -20.50
C ALA A 99 -8.01 -2.70 -19.86
N PRO A 100 -7.18 -1.83 -20.47
CA PRO A 100 -5.92 -1.39 -19.87
C PRO A 100 -6.12 -0.85 -18.46
N ALA A 101 -5.08 -0.93 -17.62
CA ALA A 101 -5.14 -0.50 -16.21
C ALA A 101 -5.48 1.00 -16.01
N ASP A 102 -5.35 1.81 -17.03
CA ASP A 102 -5.78 3.21 -17.06
C ASP A 102 -7.31 3.38 -17.18
N ALA A 103 -8.03 2.31 -17.48
CA ALA A 103 -9.48 2.25 -17.27
C ALA A 103 -9.81 2.09 -15.77
N ALA A 104 -9.08 2.76 -14.90
CA ALA A 104 -9.29 2.75 -13.43
C ALA A 104 -10.73 3.11 -13.03
N HIS A 105 -11.54 3.56 -13.96
CA HIS A 105 -12.92 3.98 -13.78
C HIS A 105 -13.90 3.30 -14.77
N GLY A 106 -13.43 2.35 -15.58
CA GLY A 106 -14.28 1.59 -16.49
C GLY A 106 -14.91 0.36 -15.82
N PRO A 107 -15.94 -0.24 -16.44
CA PRO A 107 -16.56 -1.46 -15.94
C PRO A 107 -15.53 -2.60 -15.95
N VAL A 108 -14.98 -2.89 -14.78
CA VAL A 108 -14.08 -4.05 -14.58
C VAL A 108 -14.94 -5.29 -14.62
N ASN A 109 -14.78 -6.13 -15.66
CA ASN A 109 -15.47 -7.41 -15.71
C ASN A 109 -14.90 -8.39 -14.67
N ASP A 110 -15.66 -9.44 -14.35
CA ASP A 110 -15.27 -10.37 -13.29
C ASP A 110 -13.99 -11.15 -13.63
N ALA A 111 -13.72 -11.41 -14.91
CA ALA A 111 -12.50 -12.07 -15.35
C ALA A 111 -11.26 -11.21 -15.06
N TYR A 112 -11.35 -9.90 -15.33
CA TYR A 112 -10.28 -8.95 -15.00
C TYR A 112 -10.08 -8.83 -13.49
N ARG A 113 -11.18 -8.71 -12.73
CA ARG A 113 -11.11 -8.64 -11.26
C ARG A 113 -10.44 -9.88 -10.69
N SER A 114 -10.86 -11.05 -11.10
CA SER A 114 -10.27 -12.34 -10.68
C SER A 114 -8.79 -12.45 -11.06
N ALA A 115 -8.40 -12.05 -12.27
CA ALA A 115 -7.00 -12.05 -12.69
C ALA A 115 -6.16 -11.11 -11.82
N ARG A 116 -6.65 -9.88 -11.60
CA ARG A 116 -6.00 -8.89 -10.74
C ARG A 116 -5.80 -9.41 -9.31
N GLU A 117 -6.83 -10.02 -8.72
CA GLU A 117 -6.74 -10.55 -7.35
C GLU A 117 -5.75 -11.71 -7.22
N ARG A 118 -5.56 -12.50 -8.27
CA ARG A 118 -4.53 -13.55 -8.29
C ARG A 118 -3.12 -13.00 -8.52
N ALA A 119 -2.98 -11.96 -9.33
CA ALA A 119 -1.68 -11.37 -9.64
C ALA A 119 -1.13 -10.53 -8.50
N HIS A 120 -2.01 -9.91 -7.72
CA HIS A 120 -1.65 -8.96 -6.67
C HIS A 120 -1.53 -9.62 -5.30
N VAL A 121 -0.68 -9.05 -4.46
CA VAL A 121 -0.68 -9.32 -3.02
C VAL A 121 -1.77 -8.47 -2.38
N LEU A 122 -2.73 -9.09 -1.73
CA LEU A 122 -3.91 -8.41 -1.19
C LEU A 122 -3.71 -8.04 0.30
N PRO A 123 -4.29 -6.90 0.79
CA PRO A 123 -4.16 -6.49 2.18
C PRO A 123 -4.91 -7.41 3.13
N ARG A 124 -4.44 -7.51 4.37
CA ARG A 124 -5.16 -8.17 5.46
C ARG A 124 -6.37 -7.37 5.93
N PHE A 125 -6.31 -6.05 5.82
CA PHE A 125 -7.36 -5.14 6.25
C PHE A 125 -7.91 -4.34 5.06
N PRO A 126 -8.62 -4.98 4.11
CA PRO A 126 -9.01 -4.35 2.84
C PRO A 126 -9.88 -3.09 3.01
N ALA A 127 -10.65 -3.00 4.10
CA ALA A 127 -11.47 -1.83 4.42
C ALA A 127 -10.64 -0.56 4.77
N GLN A 128 -9.34 -0.70 5.00
CA GLN A 128 -8.45 0.42 5.33
C GLN A 128 -7.70 0.99 4.12
N TRP A 129 -7.93 0.43 2.94
CA TRP A 129 -7.19 0.76 1.73
C TRP A 129 -8.12 1.10 0.58
N HIS A 130 -7.76 2.13 -0.19
CA HIS A 130 -8.36 2.41 -1.50
C HIS A 130 -7.84 1.45 -2.57
N TYR A 131 -7.84 0.15 -2.23
CA TYR A 131 -7.38 -0.87 -3.14
C TYR A 131 -8.31 -1.00 -4.37
N PRO A 132 -7.77 -1.15 -5.58
CA PRO A 132 -6.35 -1.33 -5.93
C PRO A 132 -5.58 -0.05 -6.28
N SER A 133 -6.18 1.11 -6.17
CA SER A 133 -5.69 2.33 -6.81
C SER A 133 -4.75 3.18 -5.94
N ALA A 134 -4.58 2.86 -4.65
CA ALA A 134 -3.71 3.64 -3.78
C ALA A 134 -2.81 2.76 -2.90
N ALA A 135 -1.56 3.20 -2.75
CA ALA A 135 -0.59 2.62 -1.82
C ALA A 135 -0.71 3.20 -0.41
N ASN A 136 -1.45 4.29 -0.24
CA ASN A 136 -1.65 4.94 1.05
C ASN A 136 -2.96 4.48 1.69
N PRO A 137 -2.97 4.21 3.00
CA PRO A 137 -4.19 3.95 3.74
C PRO A 137 -5.06 5.21 3.83
N GLU A 138 -6.37 5.02 4.00
CA GLU A 138 -7.34 6.13 4.07
C GLU A 138 -7.09 7.11 5.22
N ARG A 139 -6.53 6.63 6.32
CA ARG A 139 -6.43 7.41 7.55
C ARG A 139 -5.00 7.66 8.00
N SER A 140 -4.22 6.63 8.20
CA SER A 140 -2.89 6.75 8.79
C SER A 140 -1.90 5.76 8.20
N TYR A 141 -0.70 6.24 7.89
CA TYR A 141 0.40 5.39 7.40
C TYR A 141 0.84 4.32 8.40
N THR A 142 0.54 4.51 9.68
CA THR A 142 0.80 3.52 10.74
C THR A 142 -0.02 2.23 10.57
N LEU A 143 -1.11 2.26 9.81
CA LEU A 143 -1.89 1.07 9.48
C LEU A 143 -1.07 0.02 8.72
N LEU A 144 -0.02 0.42 8.00
CA LEU A 144 0.93 -0.51 7.39
C LEU A 144 1.58 -1.46 8.41
N ASN A 145 1.74 -1.06 9.67
CA ASN A 145 2.30 -1.92 10.71
C ASN A 145 1.42 -3.14 11.04
N ARG A 146 0.17 -3.13 10.61
CA ARG A 146 -0.79 -4.22 10.79
C ARG A 146 -0.85 -5.17 9.59
N GLU A 147 -0.28 -4.77 8.48
CA GLU A 147 -0.25 -5.55 7.23
C GLU A 147 0.90 -6.55 7.20
N ALA A 148 0.79 -7.54 6.32
CA ALA A 148 1.86 -8.49 6.07
C ALA A 148 3.02 -7.82 5.32
N PRO A 149 4.29 -8.23 5.58
CA PRO A 149 5.46 -7.72 4.87
C PRO A 149 5.36 -7.87 3.35
N GLU A 150 4.74 -8.94 2.88
CA GLU A 150 4.51 -9.20 1.45
C GLU A 150 3.62 -8.13 0.82
N TYR A 151 2.57 -7.69 1.53
CA TYR A 151 1.71 -6.61 1.05
C TYR A 151 2.43 -5.27 1.08
N ILE A 152 3.21 -4.99 2.13
CA ILE A 152 4.00 -3.76 2.20
C ILE A 152 4.97 -3.69 1.03
N ARG A 153 5.69 -4.77 0.75
CA ARG A 153 6.60 -4.87 -0.41
C ARG A 153 5.85 -4.64 -1.73
N PHE A 154 4.66 -5.20 -1.85
CA PHE A 154 3.86 -5.09 -3.07
C PHE A 154 3.49 -3.64 -3.39
N ILE A 155 2.99 -2.90 -2.41
CA ILE A 155 2.52 -1.52 -2.63
C ILE A 155 3.62 -0.48 -2.54
N ASN A 156 4.66 -0.72 -1.73
CA ASN A 156 5.78 0.21 -1.53
C ASN A 156 7.09 -0.55 -1.24
N PRO A 157 7.77 -1.06 -2.28
CA PRO A 157 9.01 -1.82 -2.10
C PRO A 157 10.15 -0.97 -1.50
N GLY A 158 10.06 0.36 -1.54
CA GLY A 158 10.99 1.28 -0.89
C GLY A 158 10.77 1.51 0.60
N ASP A 159 9.66 1.01 1.18
CA ASP A 159 9.45 1.06 2.63
C ASP A 159 10.56 0.27 3.34
N LEU A 160 11.13 0.84 4.42
CA LEU A 160 12.26 0.23 5.12
C LEU A 160 11.96 -1.17 5.67
N ARG A 161 10.69 -1.52 5.87
CA ARG A 161 10.25 -2.88 6.24
C ARG A 161 10.41 -3.90 5.11
N ALA A 162 10.45 -3.46 3.85
CA ALA A 162 10.54 -4.29 2.65
C ALA A 162 11.83 -4.04 1.83
N ALA A 163 12.45 -2.88 1.99
CA ALA A 163 13.57 -2.41 1.17
C ALA A 163 14.76 -3.37 1.14
N ARG A 164 15.02 -4.12 2.21
CA ARG A 164 16.11 -5.12 2.21
C ARG A 164 15.87 -6.20 1.17
N ALA A 165 14.66 -6.71 1.06
CA ALA A 165 14.30 -7.74 0.09
C ALA A 165 14.22 -7.20 -1.35
N ALA A 166 13.71 -5.98 -1.53
CA ALA A 166 13.50 -5.38 -2.84
C ALA A 166 14.75 -4.71 -3.42
N CYS A 167 15.63 -4.17 -2.57
CA CYS A 167 16.74 -3.29 -3.01
C CYS A 167 18.09 -3.72 -2.42
N GLY A 168 18.09 -4.62 -1.43
CA GLY A 168 19.26 -4.93 -0.60
C GLY A 168 20.43 -5.54 -1.37
N ALA A 169 20.18 -6.25 -2.46
CA ALA A 169 21.24 -6.85 -3.28
C ALA A 169 22.28 -5.83 -3.79
N CYS A 170 21.85 -4.57 -3.98
CA CYS A 170 22.70 -3.47 -4.45
C CYS A 170 22.83 -2.32 -3.45
N HIS A 171 21.79 -2.06 -2.63
CA HIS A 171 21.69 -0.87 -1.79
C HIS A 171 21.77 -1.15 -0.28
N LEU A 172 22.19 -2.34 0.15
CA LEU A 172 22.19 -2.71 1.56
C LEU A 172 22.89 -1.70 2.49
N PRO A 173 24.07 -1.13 2.16
CA PRO A 173 24.72 -0.16 3.05
C PRO A 173 23.88 1.12 3.26
N ILE A 174 23.22 1.58 2.22
CA ILE A 174 22.36 2.77 2.26
C ILE A 174 21.10 2.48 3.09
N ILE A 175 20.48 1.32 2.89
CA ILE A 175 19.31 0.88 3.65
C ILE A 175 19.67 0.80 5.14
N GLN A 176 20.79 0.17 5.49
CA GLN A 176 21.25 0.06 6.85
C GLN A 176 21.58 1.43 7.50
N ALA A 177 22.08 2.38 6.73
CA ALA A 177 22.30 3.75 7.21
C ALA A 177 20.96 4.44 7.49
N SER A 178 19.98 4.30 6.58
CA SER A 178 18.64 4.88 6.73
C SER A 178 17.90 4.30 7.93
N GLU A 179 17.98 2.99 8.16
CA GLU A 179 17.36 2.33 9.32
C GLU A 179 17.91 2.80 10.67
N ARG A 180 19.15 3.31 10.68
CA ARG A 180 19.80 3.86 11.89
C ARG A 180 19.66 5.36 12.02
N SER A 181 19.13 6.01 11.00
CA SER A 181 18.91 7.46 11.00
C SER A 181 17.83 7.81 11.99
N LEU A 182 18.13 8.67 12.92
CA LEU A 182 17.15 9.31 13.79
C LEU A 182 16.55 10.47 13.00
N MET A 183 15.35 10.29 12.51
CA MET A 183 14.55 11.37 11.91
C MET A 183 13.56 11.91 12.92
#